data_482888c685220a96ec12e3b26866dffb
#
_entry.id   482888c685220a96ec12e3b26866dffb
#
_cell.length_a   1.000
_cell.length_b   1.000
_cell.length_c   1.000
_cell.angle_alpha   90.00
_cell.angle_beta   90.00
_cell.angle_gamma   90.00
#
_symmetry.space_group_name_H-M   'P 1'
#
loop_
_entity.id
_entity.type
_entity.pdbx_description
1 polymer ?
#
loop_
_entity_poly.entity_id
_entity_poly.type
_entity_poly.pdbx_seq_one_letter_code
_entity_poly.pdbx_strand_id
1 'polypeptide(L)'
;MGNYIRSGGIRLREGIKKWECPQCGFNVFKKHNYIAKINMLLKKRTKPARNHLRTVAIAIKENVPSDADRATYYFFLYNVDHVNDQTLIWGLDEYHKGKHYLKGKGYAYLKAVILSIDKNKEKISENERKILGSAPPIMNNKGVNNEEENNKKKEI
;
A
#
# COMPACT_ATOMS: atom_id res chain seq x y z
N MET A 1 68.11 -25.54 7.92
CA MET A 1 67.66 -25.26 6.56
C MET A 1 66.15 -24.99 6.63
N GLY A 2 65.79 -23.74 6.60
CA GLY A 2 64.40 -23.33 6.75
C GLY A 2 63.68 -23.31 5.39
N ASN A 3 62.61 -24.08 5.24
CA ASN A 3 61.73 -24.02 4.11
C ASN A 3 60.70 -22.87 4.33
N TYR A 4 60.95 -21.76 3.66
CA TYR A 4 59.95 -20.69 3.53
C TYR A 4 58.85 -21.14 2.57
N ILE A 5 57.68 -21.44 3.12
CA ILE A 5 56.45 -21.57 2.33
C ILE A 5 56.03 -20.15 1.92
N ARG A 6 56.23 -19.78 0.65
CA ARG A 6 55.67 -18.60 0.03
C ARG A 6 54.15 -18.74 0.04
N SER A 7 53.48 -18.03 0.91
CA SER A 7 52.06 -17.79 0.82
C SER A 7 51.77 -17.03 -0.48
N GLY A 8 51.28 -17.75 -1.47
CA GLY A 8 50.80 -17.16 -2.72
C GLY A 8 49.63 -16.23 -2.45
N GLY A 9 49.92 -14.95 -2.36
CA GLY A 9 48.90 -13.92 -2.27
C GLY A 9 48.05 -13.95 -3.53
N ILE A 10 46.81 -14.38 -3.42
CA ILE A 10 45.81 -14.26 -4.48
C ILE A 10 45.65 -12.77 -4.75
N ARG A 11 46.18 -12.28 -5.88
CA ARG A 11 45.88 -10.91 -6.37
C ARG A 11 44.42 -10.86 -6.70
N LEU A 12 43.64 -10.25 -5.80
CA LEU A 12 42.24 -9.89 -6.08
C LEU A 12 42.24 -8.90 -7.25
N ARG A 13 41.53 -9.24 -8.31
CA ARG A 13 41.31 -8.32 -9.44
C ARG A 13 40.72 -7.03 -8.88
N GLU A 14 41.31 -5.90 -9.26
CA GLU A 14 40.80 -4.58 -8.91
C GLU A 14 39.32 -4.48 -9.39
N GLY A 15 38.41 -4.23 -8.44
CA GLY A 15 36.99 -4.15 -8.71
C GLY A 15 36.10 -5.19 -8.04
N ILE A 16 36.65 -6.30 -7.53
CA ILE A 16 35.87 -7.28 -6.76
C ILE A 16 35.82 -6.83 -5.30
N LYS A 17 34.66 -6.44 -4.84
CA LYS A 17 34.46 -6.12 -3.43
C LYS A 17 34.69 -7.38 -2.60
N LYS A 18 35.48 -7.26 -1.55
CA LYS A 18 36.03 -8.33 -0.69
C LYS A 18 35.05 -9.43 -0.24
N TRP A 19 33.76 -9.26 -0.49
CA TRP A 19 32.65 -10.08 0.01
C TRP A 19 31.64 -10.48 -1.06
N GLU A 20 31.99 -10.31 -2.33
CA GLU A 20 31.14 -10.74 -3.46
C GLU A 20 31.66 -12.06 -4.03
N CYS A 21 30.73 -13.01 -4.26
CA CYS A 21 31.06 -14.24 -4.94
C CYS A 21 31.53 -13.91 -6.37
N PRO A 22 32.75 -14.32 -6.78
CA PRO A 22 33.30 -13.98 -8.10
C PRO A 22 32.53 -14.63 -9.25
N GLN A 23 31.70 -15.64 -9.00
CA GLN A 23 30.93 -16.35 -10.01
C GLN A 23 29.52 -15.75 -10.19
N CYS A 24 28.83 -15.39 -9.12
CA CYS A 24 27.43 -14.96 -9.17
C CYS A 24 27.19 -13.56 -8.60
N GLY A 25 28.22 -12.86 -8.10
CA GLY A 25 28.09 -11.53 -7.49
C GLY A 25 27.37 -11.55 -6.13
N PHE A 26 27.06 -12.72 -5.58
CA PHE A 26 26.38 -12.82 -4.29
C PHE A 26 27.28 -12.27 -3.18
N ASN A 27 26.74 -11.35 -2.39
CA ASN A 27 27.45 -10.73 -1.28
C ASN A 27 26.72 -11.03 0.03
N VAL A 28 27.33 -11.86 0.88
CA VAL A 28 26.80 -12.26 2.19
C VAL A 28 26.58 -11.06 3.11
N PHE A 29 27.32 -9.97 2.92
CA PHE A 29 27.24 -8.74 3.74
C PHE A 29 26.40 -7.63 3.11
N LYS A 30 25.94 -7.76 1.88
CA LYS A 30 24.83 -6.95 1.37
C LYS A 30 23.56 -7.40 2.09
N LYS A 31 23.50 -7.16 3.40
CA LYS A 31 22.21 -7.10 4.09
C LYS A 31 21.38 -6.13 3.29
N HIS A 32 20.37 -6.66 2.60
CA HIS A 32 19.41 -5.80 1.91
C HIS A 32 19.00 -4.76 2.93
N ASN A 33 19.29 -3.48 2.66
CA ASN A 33 18.96 -2.43 3.61
C ASN A 33 17.45 -2.16 3.53
N TYR A 34 16.67 -3.14 4.02
CA TYR A 34 15.22 -3.05 4.05
C TYR A 34 14.73 -1.82 4.81
N ILE A 35 15.48 -1.35 5.81
CA ILE A 35 15.12 -0.13 6.54
C ILE A 35 15.11 1.08 5.60
N ALA A 36 16.16 1.28 4.81
CA ALA A 36 16.20 2.38 3.85
C ALA A 36 15.11 2.26 2.78
N LYS A 37 14.90 1.04 2.26
CA LYS A 37 13.85 0.76 1.26
C LYS A 37 12.45 0.99 1.81
N ILE A 38 12.15 0.53 3.03
CA ILE A 38 10.89 0.78 3.73
C ILE A 38 10.67 2.29 3.91
N ASN A 39 11.69 3.02 4.38
CA ASN A 39 11.61 4.45 4.57
C ASN A 39 11.33 5.20 3.26
N MET A 40 11.90 4.77 2.14
CA MET A 40 11.62 5.34 0.82
C MET A 40 10.15 5.17 0.42
N LEU A 41 9.59 3.96 0.61
CA LEU A 41 8.18 3.70 0.30
C LEU A 41 7.24 4.48 1.23
N LEU A 42 7.55 4.54 2.52
CA LEU A 42 6.76 5.29 3.49
C LEU A 42 6.79 6.81 3.26
N LYS A 43 7.89 7.37 2.75
CA LYS A 43 7.99 8.81 2.43
C LYS A 43 7.00 9.23 1.35
N LYS A 44 6.62 8.35 0.44
CA LYS A 44 5.61 8.62 -0.61
C LYS A 44 4.19 8.73 -0.05
N ARG A 45 3.96 8.22 1.14
CA ARG A 45 2.64 8.12 1.77
C ARG A 45 2.32 9.35 2.62
N THR A 46 1.05 9.69 2.70
CA THR A 46 0.55 10.72 3.60
C THR A 46 0.77 10.35 5.07
N LYS A 47 0.75 11.34 5.95
CA LYS A 47 0.92 11.11 7.40
C LYS A 47 -0.14 10.16 7.98
N PRO A 48 -1.44 10.29 7.65
CA PRO A 48 -2.45 9.33 8.10
C PRO A 48 -2.16 7.90 7.64
N ALA A 49 -1.86 7.69 6.36
CA ALA A 49 -1.54 6.36 5.83
C ALA A 49 -0.35 5.73 6.54
N ARG A 50 0.71 6.49 6.82
CA ARG A 50 1.87 6.01 7.59
C ARG A 50 1.52 5.59 9.00
N ASN A 51 0.63 6.34 9.68
CA ASN A 51 0.20 6.01 11.03
C ASN A 51 -0.58 4.70 11.05
N HIS A 52 -1.54 4.51 10.13
CA HIS A 52 -2.30 3.27 10.01
C HIS A 52 -1.39 2.07 9.68
N LEU A 53 -0.45 2.24 8.73
CA LEU A 53 0.55 1.22 8.40
C LEU A 53 1.39 0.83 9.63
N ARG A 54 1.83 1.80 10.42
CA ARG A 54 2.61 1.55 11.63
C ARG A 54 1.81 0.75 12.67
N THR A 55 0.58 1.15 12.93
CA THR A 55 -0.31 0.48 13.90
C THR A 55 -0.53 -0.99 13.50
N VAL A 56 -0.86 -1.24 12.23
CA VAL A 56 -1.10 -2.60 11.74
C VAL A 56 0.20 -3.41 11.71
N ALA A 57 1.33 -2.81 11.34
CA ALA A 57 2.62 -3.50 11.33
C ALA A 57 3.05 -3.96 12.74
N ILE A 58 2.80 -3.15 13.77
CA ILE A 58 3.04 -3.53 15.17
C ILE A 58 2.16 -4.72 15.55
N ALA A 59 0.85 -4.64 15.25
CA ALA A 59 -0.08 -5.72 15.57
C ALA A 59 0.28 -7.05 14.88
N ILE A 60 0.71 -7.01 13.62
CA ILE A 60 1.18 -8.20 12.89
C ILE A 60 2.46 -8.74 13.52
N LYS A 61 3.44 -7.87 13.80
CA LYS A 61 4.71 -8.27 14.39
C LYS A 61 4.54 -9.00 15.72
N GLU A 62 3.59 -8.56 16.54
CA GLU A 62 3.32 -9.14 17.86
C GLU A 62 2.51 -10.44 17.80
N ASN A 63 1.66 -10.62 16.80
CA ASN A 63 0.69 -11.72 16.75
C ASN A 63 0.94 -12.73 15.62
N VAL A 64 1.75 -12.41 14.62
CA VAL A 64 2.04 -13.27 13.46
C VAL A 64 3.56 -13.43 13.32
N PRO A 65 4.17 -14.39 14.05
CA PRO A 65 5.63 -14.55 14.07
C PRO A 65 6.27 -14.77 12.70
N SER A 66 5.57 -15.42 11.76
CA SER A 66 6.04 -15.64 10.39
C SER A 66 6.26 -14.36 9.60
N ASP A 67 5.55 -13.30 9.95
CA ASP A 67 5.56 -12.02 9.24
C ASP A 67 6.28 -10.91 10.03
N ALA A 68 6.95 -11.26 11.13
CA ALA A 68 7.61 -10.30 12.00
C ALA A 68 8.89 -9.69 11.41
N ASP A 69 9.41 -10.23 10.32
CA ASP A 69 10.66 -9.77 9.72
C ASP A 69 10.48 -8.54 8.81
N ARG A 70 11.57 -7.79 8.63
CA ARG A 70 11.58 -6.56 7.83
C ARG A 70 11.44 -6.80 6.33
N ALA A 71 11.90 -7.95 5.86
CA ALA A 71 11.80 -8.29 4.43
C ALA A 71 10.34 -8.49 4.04
N THR A 72 9.58 -9.24 4.81
CA THR A 72 8.15 -9.48 4.60
C THR A 72 7.36 -8.17 4.61
N TYR A 73 7.64 -7.27 5.56
CA TYR A 73 7.04 -5.95 5.58
C TYR A 73 7.41 -5.09 4.36
N TYR A 74 8.67 -5.12 3.94
CA TYR A 74 9.09 -4.42 2.71
C TYR A 74 8.35 -4.91 1.48
N PHE A 75 8.26 -6.24 1.29
CA PHE A 75 7.56 -6.81 0.14
C PHE A 75 6.07 -6.49 0.16
N PHE A 76 5.44 -6.45 1.33
CA PHE A 76 4.07 -5.97 1.46
C PHE A 76 3.94 -4.52 0.96
N LEU A 77 4.76 -3.60 1.49
CA LEU A 77 4.74 -2.19 1.07
C LEU A 77 4.98 -2.01 -0.43
N TYR A 78 5.92 -2.78 -0.99
CA TYR A 78 6.22 -2.77 -2.42
C TYR A 78 5.02 -3.20 -3.26
N ASN A 79 4.33 -4.26 -2.86
CA ASN A 79 3.16 -4.77 -3.57
C ASN A 79 1.96 -3.83 -3.54
N VAL A 80 1.83 -2.98 -2.52
CA VAL A 80 0.72 -2.02 -2.41
C VAL A 80 1.14 -0.59 -2.79
N ASP A 81 2.35 -0.38 -3.31
CA ASP A 81 2.88 0.96 -3.64
C ASP A 81 2.01 1.72 -4.65
N HIS A 82 1.38 1.01 -5.58
CA HIS A 82 0.49 1.57 -6.60
C HIS A 82 -0.91 1.94 -6.07
N VAL A 83 -1.31 1.44 -4.91
CA VAL A 83 -2.63 1.71 -4.31
C VAL A 83 -2.65 3.11 -3.70
N ASN A 84 -3.72 3.87 -3.94
CA ASN A 84 -3.87 5.20 -3.34
C ASN A 84 -4.06 5.13 -1.82
N ASP A 85 -3.70 6.21 -1.13
CA ASP A 85 -3.69 6.26 0.34
C ASP A 85 -5.08 6.07 0.97
N GLN A 86 -6.13 6.55 0.31
CA GLN A 86 -7.50 6.40 0.81
C GLN A 86 -7.94 4.93 0.83
N THR A 87 -7.68 4.21 -0.26
CA THR A 87 -7.97 2.77 -0.35
C THR A 87 -7.10 1.98 0.61
N LEU A 88 -5.83 2.36 0.74
CA LEU A 88 -4.89 1.75 1.67
C LEU A 88 -5.38 1.89 3.11
N ILE A 89 -5.73 3.10 3.55
CA ILE A 89 -6.25 3.37 4.91
C ILE A 89 -7.51 2.53 5.16
N TRP A 90 -8.43 2.51 4.21
CA TRP A 90 -9.65 1.71 4.37
C TRP A 90 -9.36 0.22 4.54
N GLY A 91 -8.50 -0.35 3.70
CA GLY A 91 -8.13 -1.76 3.83
C GLY A 91 -7.40 -2.08 5.15
N LEU A 92 -6.55 -1.17 5.63
CA LEU A 92 -5.88 -1.30 6.92
C LEU A 92 -6.87 -1.24 8.08
N ASP A 93 -7.86 -0.36 8.02
CA ASP A 93 -8.90 -0.23 9.03
C ASP A 93 -9.80 -1.47 9.10
N GLU A 94 -10.26 -1.97 7.94
CA GLU A 94 -11.06 -3.21 7.88
C GLU A 94 -10.30 -4.40 8.46
N TYR A 95 -9.03 -4.53 8.11
CA TYR A 95 -8.17 -5.58 8.66
C TYR A 95 -8.03 -5.45 10.18
N HIS A 96 -7.79 -4.24 10.68
CA HIS A 96 -7.59 -3.98 12.11
C HIS A 96 -8.88 -4.16 12.91
N LYS A 97 -10.02 -3.64 12.43
CA LYS A 97 -11.35 -3.82 13.04
C LYS A 97 -11.75 -5.28 13.12
N GLY A 98 -11.48 -6.06 12.07
CA GLY A 98 -11.73 -7.50 12.03
C GLY A 98 -10.79 -8.32 12.91
N LYS A 99 -9.79 -7.68 13.55
CA LYS A 99 -8.77 -8.32 14.39
C LYS A 99 -8.12 -9.53 13.72
N HIS A 100 -7.89 -9.44 12.40
CA HIS A 100 -7.40 -10.56 11.60
C HIS A 100 -6.00 -11.02 12.02
N TYR A 101 -5.17 -10.13 12.58
CA TYR A 101 -3.88 -10.46 13.15
C TYR A 101 -3.97 -11.46 14.31
N LEU A 102 -5.01 -11.42 15.14
CA LEU A 102 -5.24 -12.38 16.22
C LEU A 102 -5.58 -13.78 15.69
N LYS A 103 -6.05 -13.88 14.44
CA LYS A 103 -6.35 -15.13 13.75
C LYS A 103 -5.17 -15.65 12.94
N GLY A 104 -3.97 -15.13 13.16
CA GLY A 104 -2.76 -15.49 12.43
C GLY A 104 -2.72 -15.02 10.96
N LYS A 105 -3.59 -14.09 10.58
CA LYS A 105 -3.64 -13.54 9.21
C LYS A 105 -2.63 -12.42 9.08
N GLY A 106 -1.53 -12.64 8.36
CA GLY A 106 -0.44 -11.69 8.17
C GLY A 106 -0.56 -10.80 6.94
N TYR A 107 0.59 -10.32 6.44
CA TYR A 107 0.66 -9.38 5.31
C TYR A 107 0.08 -9.92 4.00
N ALA A 108 0.17 -11.23 3.75
CA ALA A 108 -0.42 -11.83 2.55
C ALA A 108 -1.94 -11.66 2.51
N TYR A 109 -2.61 -11.88 3.63
CA TYR A 109 -4.05 -11.66 3.76
C TYR A 109 -4.40 -10.17 3.67
N LEU A 110 -3.68 -9.31 4.39
CA LEU A 110 -3.86 -7.87 4.36
C LEU A 110 -3.74 -7.31 2.93
N LYS A 111 -2.72 -7.76 2.19
CA LYS A 111 -2.56 -7.41 0.77
C LYS A 111 -3.79 -7.81 -0.05
N ALA A 112 -4.31 -9.01 0.13
CA ALA A 112 -5.50 -9.47 -0.60
C ALA A 112 -6.72 -8.60 -0.31
N VAL A 113 -6.93 -8.20 0.94
CA VAL A 113 -8.02 -7.28 1.35
C VAL A 113 -7.89 -5.93 0.64
N ILE A 114 -6.71 -5.30 0.70
CA ILE A 114 -6.46 -4.00 0.09
C ILE A 114 -6.68 -4.05 -1.43
N LEU A 115 -6.13 -5.04 -2.12
CA LEU A 115 -6.25 -5.18 -3.57
C LEU A 115 -7.69 -5.52 -4.01
N SER A 116 -8.47 -6.21 -3.19
CA SER A 116 -9.88 -6.47 -3.49
C SER A 116 -10.72 -5.19 -3.42
N ILE A 117 -10.45 -4.32 -2.44
CA ILE A 117 -11.10 -3.02 -2.31
C ILE A 117 -10.75 -2.12 -3.51
N ASP A 118 -9.47 -2.10 -3.90
CA ASP A 118 -8.99 -1.30 -5.03
C ASP A 118 -9.69 -1.70 -6.33
N LYS A 119 -9.74 -2.99 -6.65
CA LYS A 119 -10.45 -3.52 -7.82
C LYS A 119 -11.95 -3.23 -7.80
N ASN A 120 -12.59 -3.27 -6.64
CA ASN A 120 -14.02 -3.00 -6.53
C ASN A 120 -14.32 -1.51 -6.75
N LYS A 121 -13.45 -0.61 -6.29
CA LYS A 121 -13.56 0.83 -6.58
C LYS A 121 -13.50 1.13 -8.08
N GLU A 122 -12.57 0.50 -8.79
CA GLU A 122 -12.45 0.67 -10.24
C GLU A 122 -13.73 0.23 -10.97
N LYS A 123 -14.29 -0.94 -10.60
CA LYS A 123 -15.53 -1.45 -11.18
C LYS A 123 -16.73 -0.54 -10.90
N ILE A 124 -16.84 -0.02 -9.68
CA ILE A 124 -17.92 0.90 -9.30
C ILE A 124 -17.81 2.18 -10.13
N SER A 125 -16.63 2.79 -10.20
CA SER A 125 -16.38 3.99 -11.00
C SER A 125 -16.66 3.77 -12.49
N GLU A 126 -16.32 2.62 -13.04
CA GLU A 126 -16.61 2.29 -14.43
C GLU A 126 -18.12 2.14 -14.67
N ASN A 127 -18.84 1.48 -13.76
CA ASN A 127 -20.29 1.33 -13.84
C ASN A 127 -21.01 2.69 -13.70
N GLU A 128 -20.57 3.54 -12.78
CA GLU A 128 -21.09 4.90 -12.63
C GLU A 128 -20.91 5.73 -13.91
N ARG A 129 -19.73 5.65 -14.56
CA ARG A 129 -19.50 6.32 -15.85
C ARG A 129 -20.42 5.79 -16.95
N LYS A 130 -20.68 4.49 -16.99
CA LYS A 130 -21.61 3.89 -17.96
C LYS A 130 -23.05 4.37 -17.73
N ILE A 131 -23.49 4.46 -16.48
CA ILE A 131 -24.83 4.94 -16.12
C ILE A 131 -24.97 6.43 -16.45
N LEU A 132 -23.99 7.26 -16.08
CA LEU A 132 -24.02 8.70 -16.36
C LEU A 132 -23.88 9.02 -17.86
N GLY A 133 -23.12 8.20 -18.60
CA GLY A 133 -22.97 8.35 -20.06
C GLY A 133 -24.19 7.90 -20.88
N SER A 134 -25.09 7.10 -20.28
CA SER A 134 -26.34 6.63 -20.89
C SER A 134 -27.58 7.38 -20.40
N ALA A 135 -27.44 8.37 -19.54
CA ALA A 135 -28.56 9.22 -19.13
C ALA A 135 -29.05 10.06 -20.34
N PRO A 136 -30.33 9.98 -20.72
CA PRO A 136 -30.87 10.85 -21.77
C PRO A 136 -30.76 12.32 -21.32
N PRO A 137 -30.58 13.26 -22.26
CA PRO A 137 -30.44 14.65 -21.93
C PRO A 137 -31.69 15.07 -21.14
N ILE A 138 -31.52 15.66 -19.96
CA ILE A 138 -32.58 16.23 -19.17
C ILE A 138 -33.19 17.33 -20.03
N MET A 139 -34.38 17.07 -20.57
CA MET A 139 -35.20 18.11 -21.20
C MET A 139 -35.53 19.13 -20.10
N ASN A 140 -34.88 20.29 -20.18
CA ASN A 140 -35.26 21.45 -19.42
C ASN A 140 -36.68 21.84 -19.84
N ASN A 141 -37.67 21.39 -19.13
CA ASN A 141 -38.99 22.00 -19.15
C ASN A 141 -38.87 23.39 -18.55
N LYS A 142 -38.55 24.35 -19.40
CA LYS A 142 -38.90 25.74 -19.17
C LYS A 142 -40.42 25.87 -19.26
N GLY A 143 -40.99 26.38 -18.22
CA GLY A 143 -42.28 27.04 -18.28
C GLY A 143 -43.45 26.29 -17.63
N VAL A 144 -43.68 26.55 -16.39
CA VAL A 144 -45.05 26.90 -15.94
C VAL A 144 -44.90 28.06 -14.97
N ASN A 145 -45.17 29.25 -15.52
CA ASN A 145 -45.59 30.40 -14.75
C ASN A 145 -46.92 30.02 -14.11
N ASN A 146 -47.05 30.17 -12.83
CA ASN A 146 -48.35 30.43 -12.20
C ASN A 146 -48.24 31.72 -11.42
N GLU A 147 -48.75 32.72 -12.10
CA GLU A 147 -49.23 33.97 -11.54
C GLU A 147 -50.40 33.68 -10.60
N GLU A 148 -50.48 34.54 -9.58
CA GLU A 148 -51.67 35.04 -8.90
C GLU A 148 -52.58 34.06 -8.15
N GLU A 149 -52.75 34.26 -6.87
CA GLU A 149 -53.92 34.99 -6.41
C GLU A 149 -53.80 35.49 -4.98
N ASN A 150 -53.94 36.81 -4.89
CA ASN A 150 -54.38 37.57 -3.76
C ASN A 150 -55.67 37.04 -3.15
N ASN A 151 -55.81 36.97 -1.85
CA ASN A 151 -57.00 37.39 -1.14
C ASN A 151 -56.69 37.59 0.35
N LYS A 152 -56.58 38.82 0.73
CA LYS A 152 -57.46 39.73 1.43
C LYS A 152 -58.52 39.05 2.31
N LYS A 153 -58.52 39.51 3.51
CA LYS A 153 -59.58 39.87 4.47
C LYS A 153 -59.44 39.10 5.78
N LYS A 154 -59.26 39.86 6.81
CA LYS A 154 -60.12 40.71 7.64
C LYS A 154 -60.63 39.99 8.86
N GLU A 155 -60.30 40.65 10.00
CA GLU A 155 -61.17 40.90 11.15
C GLU A 155 -61.59 39.65 11.96
N ILE A 156 -61.30 39.56 13.18
CA ILE A 156 -61.73 40.40 14.36
C ILE A 156 -60.74 40.13 15.47
#